data_9c595778c528397f4a24bfc52f9d212e
#
_entry.id   9c595778c528397f4a24bfc52f9d212e
#
_cell.length_a   1.000
_cell.length_b   1.000
_cell.length_c   1.000
_cell.angle_alpha   90.00
_cell.angle_beta   90.00
_cell.angle_gamma   90.00
#
_symmetry.space_group_name_H-M   'P 1'
#
loop_
_entity.id
_entity.type
_entity.pdbx_description
1 polymer ?
#
loop_
_entity_poly.entity_id
_entity_poly.type
_entity_poly.pdbx_seq_one_letter_code
_entity_poly.pdbx_strand_id
1 'polypeptide(L)'
;TLGIVFNVVLLPKFGGTINLEYLSAVCKLVIMISFIGLVLVCLGVSEFDKPENFEGLNVKKEPLKVKDMVAILKENKPLQCYVAAAASDKIAQVTASQAVITTMMGGIIIGNMGLSSILGMVSMLPSIIFAIFGARYAGKRGSQEAITTWTKVCLVLGAILIVFFVVIDPSKIGVMFSSSMIIYVVLTLFLNGAKMCVSTANTSFMADIVDYELDRTGKYVPAVVSGTYSFLDKIISSFGALIASTSVALIGYTSTMPQPGDECTTGVLVLTIGLTYALPMLGWICTLVAMKFCHLNREDMVA
;
A
#
# COMPACT_ATOMS: atom_id res chain seq x y z
N THR A 1 -6.33 3.11 12.46
CA THR A 1 -6.89 3.30 13.85
C THR A 1 -7.63 4.61 14.00
N LEU A 2 -7.06 5.77 13.65
CA LEU A 2 -7.74 7.08 13.75
C LEU A 2 -9.03 7.14 12.91
N GLY A 3 -9.03 6.60 11.69
CA GLY A 3 -10.22 6.55 10.85
C GLY A 3 -11.38 5.77 11.47
N ILE A 4 -11.10 4.73 12.25
CA ILE A 4 -12.13 3.97 12.99
C ILE A 4 -12.77 4.86 14.05
N VAL A 5 -11.96 5.57 14.83
CA VAL A 5 -12.47 6.49 15.87
C VAL A 5 -13.33 7.57 15.23
N PHE A 6 -12.93 8.12 14.09
CA PHE A 6 -13.72 9.13 13.40
C PHE A 6 -15.05 8.59 12.89
N ASN A 7 -15.04 7.39 12.25
CA ASN A 7 -16.26 6.83 11.70
C ASN A 7 -17.21 6.24 12.76
N VAL A 8 -16.67 5.62 13.81
CA VAL A 8 -17.49 4.96 14.85
C VAL A 8 -17.94 5.93 15.93
N VAL A 9 -17.08 6.88 16.32
CA VAL A 9 -17.36 7.77 17.45
C VAL A 9 -17.82 9.14 16.99
N LEU A 10 -17.19 9.71 15.97
CA LEU A 10 -17.46 11.07 15.55
C LEU A 10 -18.63 11.17 14.56
N LEU A 11 -18.68 10.30 13.55
CA LEU A 11 -19.71 10.34 12.51
C LEU A 11 -21.15 10.29 13.04
N PRO A 12 -21.51 9.45 14.05
CA PRO A 12 -22.85 9.44 14.62
C PRO A 12 -23.26 10.76 15.25
N LYS A 13 -22.30 11.54 15.80
CA LYS A 13 -22.58 12.86 16.42
C LYS A 13 -22.98 13.93 15.40
N PHE A 14 -22.68 13.71 14.13
CA PHE A 14 -23.01 14.60 13.01
C PHE A 14 -24.12 14.03 12.12
N GLY A 15 -25.03 13.23 12.69
CA GLY A 15 -26.17 12.66 11.97
C GLY A 15 -25.86 11.46 11.08
N GLY A 16 -24.68 10.80 11.26
CA GLY A 16 -24.31 9.59 10.50
C GLY A 16 -23.92 9.84 9.03
N THR A 17 -23.86 11.11 8.62
CA THR A 17 -23.52 11.50 7.24
C THR A 17 -22.23 12.31 7.19
N ILE A 18 -21.47 12.15 6.09
CA ILE A 18 -20.28 12.94 5.83
C ILE A 18 -20.72 14.32 5.33
N ASN A 19 -20.87 15.26 6.25
CA ASN A 19 -21.23 16.65 5.98
C ASN A 19 -20.05 17.58 6.25
N LEU A 20 -20.21 18.87 5.93
CA LEU A 20 -19.16 19.88 6.11
C LEU A 20 -18.74 20.05 7.57
N GLU A 21 -19.68 19.94 8.50
CA GLU A 21 -19.42 20.07 9.93
C GLU A 21 -18.58 18.91 10.45
N TYR A 22 -18.91 17.67 10.04
CA TYR A 22 -18.11 16.49 10.32
C TYR A 22 -16.69 16.61 9.76
N LEU A 23 -16.54 17.00 8.49
CA LEU A 23 -15.22 17.17 7.87
C LEU A 23 -14.40 18.25 8.60
N SER A 24 -15.02 19.36 8.98
CA SER A 24 -14.36 20.43 9.76
C SER A 24 -13.88 19.91 11.12
N ALA A 25 -14.70 19.14 11.83
CA ALA A 25 -14.33 18.55 13.10
C ALA A 25 -13.17 17.53 12.97
N VAL A 26 -13.23 16.67 11.97
CA VAL A 26 -12.15 15.70 11.65
C VAL A 26 -10.86 16.45 11.32
N CYS A 27 -10.90 17.46 10.46
CA CYS A 27 -9.71 18.24 10.09
C CYS A 27 -9.08 18.92 11.32
N LYS A 28 -9.86 19.54 12.19
CA LYS A 28 -9.35 20.17 13.42
C LYS A 28 -8.66 19.15 14.33
N LEU A 29 -9.27 17.98 14.53
CA LEU A 29 -8.69 16.92 15.35
C LEU A 29 -7.39 16.36 14.74
N VAL A 30 -7.37 16.12 13.43
CA VAL A 30 -6.17 15.63 12.74
C VAL A 30 -5.04 16.64 12.84
N ILE A 31 -5.31 17.92 12.62
CA ILE A 31 -4.30 18.99 12.75
C ILE A 31 -3.74 19.04 14.18
N MET A 32 -4.60 18.98 15.19
CA MET A 32 -4.20 19.01 16.60
C MET A 32 -3.31 17.80 16.95
N ILE A 33 -3.73 16.57 16.56
CA ILE A 33 -2.97 15.35 16.84
C ILE A 33 -1.63 15.38 16.10
N SER A 34 -1.62 15.83 14.84
CA SER A 34 -0.40 15.94 14.03
C SER A 34 0.57 16.97 14.62
N PHE A 35 0.06 18.10 15.10
CA PHE A 35 0.89 19.13 15.76
C PHE A 35 1.51 18.59 17.05
N ILE A 36 0.73 17.93 17.92
CA ILE A 36 1.25 17.29 19.13
C ILE A 36 2.32 16.25 18.77
N GLY A 37 2.05 15.40 17.77
CA GLY A 37 3.00 14.39 17.29
C GLY A 37 4.30 15.03 16.80
N LEU A 38 4.22 16.12 16.03
CA LEU A 38 5.40 16.84 15.54
C LEU A 38 6.23 17.42 16.69
N VAL A 39 5.57 18.05 17.68
CA VAL A 39 6.25 18.58 18.86
C VAL A 39 6.97 17.47 19.64
N LEU A 40 6.30 16.32 19.84
CA LEU A 40 6.91 15.17 20.52
C LEU A 40 8.13 14.63 19.77
N VAL A 41 8.07 14.56 18.43
CA VAL A 41 9.21 14.16 17.60
C VAL A 41 10.36 15.17 17.75
N CYS A 42 10.08 16.48 17.64
CA CYS A 42 11.10 17.52 17.81
C CYS A 42 11.76 17.45 19.19
N LEU A 43 10.98 17.24 20.26
CA LEU A 43 11.52 17.07 21.61
C LEU A 43 12.37 15.79 21.73
N GLY A 44 11.87 14.67 21.19
CA GLY A 44 12.58 13.37 21.25
C GLY A 44 13.89 13.35 20.47
N VAL A 45 13.99 14.10 19.38
CA VAL A 45 15.18 14.15 18.53
C VAL A 45 16.15 15.25 18.97
N SER A 46 15.70 16.25 19.73
CA SER A 46 16.47 17.45 20.09
C SER A 46 17.82 17.17 20.79
N GLU A 47 17.92 16.06 21.53
CA GLU A 47 19.18 15.66 22.19
C GLU A 47 20.18 15.03 21.21
N PHE A 48 19.70 14.40 20.15
CA PHE A 48 20.52 13.68 19.16
C PHE A 48 20.86 14.55 17.95
N ASP A 49 19.99 15.48 17.58
CA ASP A 49 20.16 16.37 16.42
C ASP A 49 20.93 17.65 16.79
N LYS A 50 22.09 17.46 17.41
CA LYS A 50 23.02 18.54 17.71
C LYS A 50 24.16 18.53 16.72
N PRO A 51 24.65 19.71 16.25
CA PRO A 51 25.80 19.80 15.33
C PRO A 51 27.03 19.03 15.83
N GLU A 52 27.23 19.00 17.13
CA GLU A 52 28.35 18.34 17.80
C GLU A 52 28.36 16.82 17.58
N ASN A 53 27.18 16.19 17.46
CA ASN A 53 27.07 14.75 17.22
C ASN A 53 27.38 14.37 15.76
N PHE A 54 27.49 15.35 14.88
CA PHE A 54 27.79 15.16 13.44
C PHE A 54 29.21 15.71 13.10
N GLU A 55 29.97 16.20 14.07
CA GLU A 55 31.37 16.61 13.88
C GLU A 55 32.22 15.38 13.56
N GLY A 56 32.86 15.40 12.40
CA GLY A 56 33.67 14.28 11.90
C GLY A 56 32.99 13.42 10.82
N LEU A 57 31.69 13.51 10.65
CA LEU A 57 31.03 12.97 9.47
C LEU A 57 31.32 13.93 8.29
N ASN A 58 32.30 13.56 7.45
CA ASN A 58 32.61 14.28 6.20
C ASN A 58 31.44 14.15 5.18
N VAL A 59 30.24 14.52 5.60
CA VAL A 59 29.10 14.65 4.70
C VAL A 59 29.30 15.96 3.93
N LYS A 60 29.91 15.89 2.74
CA LYS A 60 29.84 17.01 1.82
C LYS A 60 28.36 17.36 1.64
N LYS A 61 27.96 18.49 2.20
CA LYS A 61 26.59 19.05 2.08
C LYS A 61 26.39 19.61 0.65
N GLU A 62 26.50 18.76 -0.35
CA GLU A 62 26.07 19.15 -1.68
C GLU A 62 24.53 18.98 -1.72
N PRO A 63 23.80 20.03 -2.11
CA PRO A 63 22.36 19.94 -2.22
C PRO A 63 22.00 18.86 -3.25
N LEU A 64 21.09 17.98 -2.89
CA LEU A 64 20.54 16.94 -3.74
C LEU A 64 20.01 17.55 -5.04
N LYS A 65 20.60 17.17 -6.16
CA LYS A 65 20.16 17.59 -7.49
C LYS A 65 19.35 16.48 -8.14
N VAL A 66 18.30 16.82 -8.85
CA VAL A 66 17.51 15.85 -9.64
C VAL A 66 18.40 15.05 -10.59
N LYS A 67 19.50 15.67 -11.07
CA LYS A 67 20.50 14.99 -11.92
C LYS A 67 21.17 13.82 -11.21
N ASP A 68 21.43 13.92 -9.91
CA ASP A 68 22.06 12.86 -9.12
C ASP A 68 21.09 11.69 -8.91
N MET A 69 19.80 12.01 -8.70
CA MET A 69 18.73 10.98 -8.63
C MET A 69 18.62 10.19 -9.95
N VAL A 70 18.66 10.89 -11.09
CA VAL A 70 18.62 10.24 -12.41
C VAL A 70 19.87 9.42 -12.67
N ALA A 71 21.04 9.89 -12.25
CA ALA A 71 22.30 9.16 -12.40
C ALA A 71 22.28 7.85 -11.59
N ILE A 72 21.92 7.92 -10.30
CA ILE A 72 21.79 6.73 -9.46
C ILE A 72 20.75 5.76 -10.01
N LEU A 73 19.57 6.25 -10.44
CA LEU A 73 18.54 5.40 -11.01
C LEU A 73 19.03 4.65 -12.27
N LYS A 74 19.86 5.29 -13.10
CA LYS A 74 20.42 4.66 -14.32
C LYS A 74 21.48 3.62 -14.03
N GLU A 75 22.27 3.79 -12.99
CA GLU A 75 23.45 2.98 -12.71
C GLU A 75 23.19 1.87 -11.69
N ASN A 76 22.22 2.07 -10.77
CA ASN A 76 21.88 1.11 -9.73
C ASN A 76 20.77 0.16 -10.18
N LYS A 77 21.16 -1.04 -10.66
CA LYS A 77 20.19 -2.06 -11.11
C LYS A 77 19.22 -2.53 -10.01
N PRO A 78 19.66 -2.84 -8.78
CA PRO A 78 18.73 -3.15 -7.68
C PRO A 78 17.67 -2.08 -7.46
N LEU A 79 18.04 -0.78 -7.52
CA LEU A 79 17.10 0.32 -7.41
C LEU A 79 16.10 0.34 -8.58
N GLN A 80 16.55 0.08 -9.80
CA GLN A 80 15.65 -0.03 -10.97
C GLN A 80 14.62 -1.14 -10.79
N CYS A 81 15.06 -2.33 -10.38
CA CYS A 81 14.18 -3.46 -10.12
C CYS A 81 13.18 -3.15 -8.99
N TYR A 82 13.66 -2.52 -7.91
CA TYR A 82 12.81 -2.11 -6.80
C TYR A 82 11.75 -1.07 -7.22
N VAL A 83 12.17 -0.05 -7.97
CA VAL A 83 11.24 0.98 -8.48
C VAL A 83 10.19 0.35 -9.40
N ALA A 84 10.58 -0.55 -10.30
CA ALA A 84 9.63 -1.23 -11.18
C ALA A 84 8.63 -2.08 -10.40
N ALA A 85 9.09 -2.83 -9.41
CA ALA A 85 8.25 -3.65 -8.55
C ALA A 85 7.30 -2.79 -7.69
N ALA A 86 7.85 -1.80 -6.98
CA ALA A 86 7.08 -0.93 -6.11
C ALA A 86 6.09 -0.04 -6.89
N ALA A 87 6.47 0.41 -8.10
CA ALA A 87 5.61 1.21 -8.97
C ALA A 87 4.36 0.43 -9.40
N SER A 88 4.53 -0.80 -9.88
CA SER A 88 3.42 -1.63 -10.34
C SER A 88 2.46 -1.99 -9.20
N ASP A 89 3.00 -2.31 -8.01
CA ASP A 89 2.21 -2.61 -6.82
C ASP A 89 1.48 -1.35 -6.31
N LYS A 90 2.16 -0.20 -6.34
CA LYS A 90 1.58 1.07 -5.90
C LYS A 90 0.41 1.54 -6.75
N ILE A 91 0.51 1.48 -8.08
CA ILE A 91 -0.59 1.82 -8.99
C ILE A 91 -1.82 0.98 -8.63
N ALA A 92 -1.64 -0.33 -8.50
CA ALA A 92 -2.72 -1.25 -8.19
C ALA A 92 -3.34 -0.96 -6.81
N GLN A 93 -2.51 -0.73 -5.79
CA GLN A 93 -2.96 -0.41 -4.44
C GLN A 93 -3.76 0.89 -4.39
N VAL A 94 -3.25 1.95 -5.01
CA VAL A 94 -3.91 3.27 -5.01
C VAL A 94 -5.21 3.21 -5.81
N THR A 95 -5.25 2.50 -6.94
CA THR A 95 -6.46 2.32 -7.73
C THR A 95 -7.54 1.57 -6.93
N ALA A 96 -7.19 0.44 -6.32
CA ALA A 96 -8.13 -0.36 -5.53
C ALA A 96 -8.65 0.37 -4.27
N SER A 97 -7.86 1.30 -3.71
CA SER A 97 -8.23 2.08 -2.53
C SER A 97 -9.05 3.32 -2.82
N GLN A 98 -9.34 3.65 -4.10
CA GLN A 98 -10.18 4.79 -4.45
C GLN A 98 -11.60 4.62 -3.89
N ALA A 99 -12.17 5.71 -3.39
CA ALA A 99 -13.49 5.71 -2.77
C ALA A 99 -14.57 5.12 -3.70
N VAL A 100 -14.49 5.41 -5.01
CA VAL A 100 -15.41 4.90 -6.01
C VAL A 100 -15.36 3.38 -6.12
N ILE A 101 -14.16 2.78 -6.10
CA ILE A 101 -13.99 1.32 -6.18
C ILE A 101 -14.45 0.65 -4.89
N THR A 102 -14.16 1.22 -3.74
CA THR A 102 -14.63 0.71 -2.44
C THR A 102 -16.14 0.82 -2.30
N THR A 103 -16.77 1.87 -2.85
CA THR A 103 -18.23 2.02 -2.89
C THR A 103 -18.86 0.96 -3.80
N MET A 104 -18.29 0.72 -4.98
CA MET A 104 -18.78 -0.34 -5.88
C MET A 104 -18.67 -1.73 -5.23
N MET A 105 -17.53 -2.04 -4.60
CA MET A 105 -17.34 -3.31 -3.91
C MET A 105 -18.29 -3.49 -2.73
N GLY A 106 -18.35 -2.52 -1.81
CA GLY A 106 -19.12 -2.61 -0.58
C GLY A 106 -20.59 -2.29 -0.73
N GLY A 107 -20.91 -1.25 -1.51
CA GLY A 107 -22.28 -0.72 -1.64
C GLY A 107 -23.11 -1.37 -2.74
N ILE A 108 -22.47 -1.83 -3.84
CA ILE A 108 -23.18 -2.42 -4.98
C ILE A 108 -23.00 -3.94 -5.00
N ILE A 109 -21.78 -4.44 -4.96
CA ILE A 109 -21.51 -5.88 -5.12
C ILE A 109 -21.88 -6.67 -3.85
N ILE A 110 -21.40 -6.23 -2.70
CA ILE A 110 -21.73 -6.85 -1.40
C ILE A 110 -23.12 -6.40 -0.94
N GLY A 111 -23.58 -5.21 -1.37
CA GLY A 111 -24.89 -4.66 -1.03
C GLY A 111 -25.01 -4.17 0.42
N ASN A 112 -23.91 -4.10 1.17
CA ASN A 112 -23.89 -3.64 2.56
C ASN A 112 -22.59 -2.87 2.85
N MET A 113 -22.61 -1.57 2.64
CA MET A 113 -21.43 -0.69 2.81
C MET A 113 -20.94 -0.67 4.26
N GLY A 114 -21.84 -0.67 5.24
CA GLY A 114 -21.47 -0.68 6.66
C GLY A 114 -20.74 -1.96 7.05
N LEU A 115 -21.30 -3.12 6.68
CA LEU A 115 -20.67 -4.41 6.94
C LEU A 115 -19.34 -4.53 6.19
N SER A 116 -19.27 -4.13 4.93
CA SER A 116 -18.04 -4.15 4.13
C SER A 116 -16.92 -3.32 4.80
N SER A 117 -17.25 -2.16 5.34
CA SER A 117 -16.29 -1.32 6.08
C SER A 117 -15.77 -2.01 7.34
N ILE A 118 -16.65 -2.66 8.11
CA ILE A 118 -16.27 -3.44 9.29
C ILE A 118 -15.38 -4.62 8.91
N LEU A 119 -15.74 -5.37 7.85
CA LEU A 119 -14.96 -6.51 7.36
C LEU A 119 -13.55 -6.06 6.91
N GLY A 120 -13.46 -4.91 6.23
CA GLY A 120 -12.18 -4.30 5.87
C GLY A 120 -11.32 -3.98 7.10
N MET A 121 -11.92 -3.45 8.15
CA MET A 121 -11.21 -3.17 9.42
C MET A 121 -10.74 -4.47 10.11
N VAL A 122 -11.61 -5.44 10.24
CA VAL A 122 -11.30 -6.73 10.88
C VAL A 122 -10.17 -7.44 10.15
N SER A 123 -10.15 -7.41 8.82
CA SER A 123 -9.10 -8.05 8.02
C SER A 123 -7.74 -7.36 8.14
N MET A 124 -7.67 -6.14 8.67
CA MET A 124 -6.42 -5.41 8.93
C MET A 124 -5.83 -5.69 10.32
N LEU A 125 -6.62 -6.14 11.29
CA LEU A 125 -6.15 -6.33 12.67
C LEU A 125 -4.92 -7.24 12.79
N PRO A 126 -4.83 -8.38 12.08
CA PRO A 126 -3.67 -9.26 12.16
C PRO A 126 -2.41 -8.72 11.45
N SER A 127 -2.49 -7.58 10.77
CA SER A 127 -1.37 -7.03 9.97
C SER A 127 -0.09 -6.86 10.78
N ILE A 128 -0.20 -6.51 12.07
CA ILE A 128 0.96 -6.37 12.97
C ILE A 128 1.66 -7.72 13.15
N ILE A 129 0.90 -8.79 13.34
CA ILE A 129 1.44 -10.13 13.50
C ILE A 129 2.15 -10.55 12.21
N PHE A 130 1.51 -10.33 11.07
CA PHE A 130 2.11 -10.62 9.76
C PHE A 130 3.34 -9.74 9.47
N ALA A 131 3.37 -8.48 9.92
CA ALA A 131 4.56 -7.63 9.81
C ALA A 131 5.76 -8.23 10.55
N ILE A 132 5.54 -8.75 11.77
CA ILE A 132 6.59 -9.41 12.56
C ILE A 132 7.08 -10.69 11.85
N PHE A 133 6.16 -11.50 11.29
CA PHE A 133 6.52 -12.67 10.50
C PHE A 133 7.32 -12.29 9.24
N GLY A 134 6.87 -11.26 8.51
CA GLY A 134 7.56 -10.74 7.33
C GLY A 134 8.98 -10.26 7.64
N ALA A 135 9.14 -9.47 8.72
CA ALA A 135 10.44 -8.99 9.17
C ALA A 135 11.38 -10.13 9.56
N ARG A 136 10.88 -11.10 10.34
CA ARG A 136 11.67 -12.29 10.73
C ARG A 136 12.07 -13.14 9.53
N TYR A 137 11.18 -13.30 8.56
CA TYR A 137 11.48 -14.06 7.35
C TYR A 137 12.54 -13.35 6.50
N ALA A 138 12.39 -12.03 6.28
CA ALA A 138 13.36 -11.20 5.56
C ALA A 138 14.74 -11.23 6.25
N GLY A 139 14.79 -11.13 7.59
CA GLY A 139 16.03 -11.21 8.36
C GLY A 139 16.75 -12.57 8.27
N LYS A 140 16.00 -13.67 8.06
CA LYS A 140 16.58 -15.02 7.94
C LYS A 140 17.00 -15.38 6.52
N ARG A 141 16.18 -15.04 5.53
CA ARG A 141 16.32 -15.48 4.14
C ARG A 141 16.81 -14.38 3.19
N GLY A 142 16.82 -13.14 3.65
CA GLY A 142 17.09 -11.96 2.83
C GLY A 142 15.82 -11.30 2.31
N SER A 143 15.91 -10.00 2.06
CA SER A 143 14.77 -9.16 1.69
C SER A 143 14.21 -9.53 0.32
N GLN A 144 15.07 -9.82 -0.66
CA GLN A 144 14.68 -10.22 -2.02
C GLN A 144 13.89 -11.54 -2.05
N GLU A 145 14.36 -12.57 -1.32
CA GLU A 145 13.66 -13.85 -1.22
C GLU A 145 12.32 -13.68 -0.50
N ALA A 146 12.26 -12.84 0.54
CA ALA A 146 11.04 -12.54 1.26
C ALA A 146 9.99 -11.87 0.36
N ILE A 147 10.37 -10.85 -0.42
CA ILE A 147 9.49 -10.20 -1.39
C ILE A 147 8.96 -11.24 -2.38
N THR A 148 9.85 -12.05 -2.97
CA THR A 148 9.47 -13.05 -3.97
C THR A 148 8.50 -14.09 -3.41
N THR A 149 8.75 -14.60 -2.22
CA THR A 149 7.92 -15.63 -1.59
C THR A 149 6.54 -15.11 -1.24
N TRP A 150 6.46 -13.97 -0.55
CA TRP A 150 5.19 -13.41 -0.12
C TRP A 150 4.37 -12.86 -1.29
N THR A 151 5.01 -12.36 -2.35
CA THR A 151 4.33 -11.95 -3.58
C THR A 151 3.68 -13.15 -4.29
N LYS A 152 4.32 -14.33 -4.30
CA LYS A 152 3.69 -15.56 -4.80
C LYS A 152 2.46 -15.94 -3.98
N VAL A 153 2.52 -15.81 -2.65
CA VAL A 153 1.36 -16.05 -1.78
C VAL A 153 0.22 -15.07 -2.09
N CYS A 154 0.53 -13.78 -2.28
CA CYS A 154 -0.45 -12.77 -2.68
C CYS A 154 -1.12 -13.14 -4.02
N LEU A 155 -0.35 -13.61 -4.99
CA LEU A 155 -0.85 -13.99 -6.31
C LEU A 155 -1.81 -15.17 -6.24
N VAL A 156 -1.48 -16.21 -5.46
CA VAL A 156 -2.36 -17.37 -5.24
C VAL A 156 -3.65 -16.94 -4.53
N LEU A 157 -3.55 -16.16 -3.46
CA LEU A 157 -4.73 -15.69 -2.72
C LEU A 157 -5.60 -14.75 -3.56
N GLY A 158 -5.00 -13.90 -4.39
CA GLY A 158 -5.71 -13.05 -5.34
C GLY A 158 -6.50 -13.86 -6.37
N ALA A 159 -5.88 -14.91 -6.92
CA ALA A 159 -6.55 -15.83 -7.85
C ALA A 159 -7.72 -16.56 -7.19
N ILE A 160 -7.54 -17.04 -5.95
CA ILE A 160 -8.61 -17.69 -5.18
C ILE A 160 -9.78 -16.71 -4.95
N LEU A 161 -9.50 -15.44 -4.63
CA LEU A 161 -10.55 -14.43 -4.44
C LEU A 161 -11.30 -14.13 -5.74
N ILE A 162 -10.63 -14.06 -6.89
CA ILE A 162 -11.31 -13.89 -8.18
C ILE A 162 -12.24 -15.08 -8.43
N VAL A 163 -11.77 -16.32 -8.27
CA VAL A 163 -12.58 -17.53 -8.42
C VAL A 163 -13.75 -17.52 -7.43
N PHE A 164 -13.52 -17.09 -6.20
CA PHE A 164 -14.56 -16.96 -5.18
C PHE A 164 -15.71 -16.05 -5.66
N PHE A 165 -15.42 -14.88 -6.22
CA PHE A 165 -16.44 -13.95 -6.74
C PHE A 165 -17.10 -14.43 -8.02
N VAL A 166 -16.51 -15.33 -8.77
CA VAL A 166 -17.12 -15.96 -9.94
C VAL A 166 -18.08 -17.09 -9.56
N VAL A 167 -17.74 -17.85 -8.51
CA VAL A 167 -18.50 -19.05 -8.11
C VAL A 167 -19.62 -18.72 -7.12
N ILE A 168 -19.38 -17.78 -6.22
CA ILE A 168 -20.31 -17.44 -5.13
C ILE A 168 -21.04 -16.15 -5.47
N ASP A 169 -22.34 -16.13 -5.25
CA ASP A 169 -23.14 -14.92 -5.32
C ASP A 169 -22.65 -13.90 -4.30
N PRO A 170 -22.10 -12.74 -4.73
CA PRO A 170 -21.49 -11.76 -3.84
C PRO A 170 -22.47 -11.15 -2.83
N SER A 171 -23.78 -11.12 -3.13
CA SER A 171 -24.81 -10.59 -2.24
C SER A 171 -24.88 -11.38 -0.91
N LYS A 172 -24.52 -12.67 -0.94
CA LYS A 172 -24.46 -13.52 0.26
C LYS A 172 -23.37 -13.10 1.26
N ILE A 173 -22.35 -12.34 0.81
CA ILE A 173 -21.33 -11.77 1.69
C ILE A 173 -21.94 -10.67 2.57
N GLY A 174 -22.93 -9.95 2.06
CA GLY A 174 -23.66 -8.90 2.79
C GLY A 174 -24.54 -9.44 3.94
N VAL A 175 -24.73 -10.75 4.04
CA VAL A 175 -25.50 -11.41 5.10
C VAL A 175 -24.60 -11.78 6.26
N MET A 176 -24.91 -11.25 7.44
CA MET A 176 -24.12 -11.44 8.65
C MET A 176 -24.01 -12.93 9.02
N PHE A 177 -22.81 -13.39 9.34
CA PHE A 177 -22.46 -14.78 9.69
C PHE A 177 -22.77 -15.83 8.60
N SER A 178 -22.94 -15.42 7.35
CA SER A 178 -23.02 -16.37 6.24
C SER A 178 -21.67 -17.08 6.03
N SER A 179 -21.71 -18.32 5.52
CA SER A 179 -20.49 -19.05 5.14
C SER A 179 -19.66 -18.27 4.12
N SER A 180 -20.32 -17.59 3.19
CA SER A 180 -19.67 -16.76 2.17
C SER A 180 -18.93 -15.57 2.82
N MET A 181 -19.55 -14.90 3.80
CA MET A 181 -18.91 -13.81 4.55
C MET A 181 -17.67 -14.30 5.29
N ILE A 182 -17.76 -15.43 6.00
CA ILE A 182 -16.65 -15.99 6.78
C ILE A 182 -15.48 -16.33 5.85
N ILE A 183 -15.73 -17.01 4.73
CA ILE A 183 -14.71 -17.37 3.76
C ILE A 183 -14.05 -16.10 3.18
N TYR A 184 -14.85 -15.10 2.79
CA TYR A 184 -14.36 -13.83 2.28
C TYR A 184 -13.44 -13.12 3.28
N VAL A 185 -13.85 -13.02 4.54
CA VAL A 185 -13.06 -12.41 5.62
C VAL A 185 -11.74 -13.14 5.81
N VAL A 186 -11.75 -14.46 5.90
CA VAL A 186 -10.54 -15.27 6.07
C VAL A 186 -9.58 -15.07 4.90
N LEU A 187 -10.07 -15.18 3.65
CA LEU A 187 -9.24 -14.99 2.47
C LEU A 187 -8.65 -13.57 2.40
N THR A 188 -9.46 -12.54 2.68
CA THR A 188 -9.02 -11.15 2.68
C THR A 188 -8.02 -10.86 3.81
N LEU A 189 -8.21 -11.46 4.98
CA LEU A 189 -7.29 -11.38 6.11
C LEU A 189 -5.91 -11.94 5.74
N PHE A 190 -5.86 -13.13 5.16
CA PHE A 190 -4.59 -13.74 4.72
C PHE A 190 -3.94 -12.93 3.58
N LEU A 191 -4.74 -12.42 2.63
CA LEU A 191 -4.21 -11.57 1.56
C LEU A 191 -3.61 -10.28 2.12
N ASN A 192 -4.30 -9.58 3.02
CA ASN A 192 -3.78 -8.37 3.66
C ASN A 192 -2.55 -8.67 4.51
N GLY A 193 -2.52 -9.82 5.20
CA GLY A 193 -1.36 -10.30 5.92
C GLY A 193 -0.16 -10.54 5.01
N ALA A 194 -0.34 -11.22 3.89
CA ALA A 194 0.71 -11.45 2.90
C ALA A 194 1.23 -10.14 2.29
N LYS A 195 0.34 -9.20 1.95
CA LYS A 195 0.71 -7.85 1.50
C LYS A 195 1.55 -7.11 2.55
N MET A 196 1.23 -7.27 3.83
CA MET A 196 1.99 -6.67 4.91
C MET A 196 3.40 -7.26 5.03
N CYS A 197 3.54 -8.57 4.83
CA CYS A 197 4.86 -9.22 4.76
C CYS A 197 5.70 -8.68 3.59
N VAL A 198 5.09 -8.49 2.40
CA VAL A 198 5.76 -7.86 1.24
C VAL A 198 6.19 -6.43 1.57
N SER A 199 5.30 -5.63 2.17
CA SER A 199 5.59 -4.24 2.54
C SER A 199 6.76 -4.14 3.53
N THR A 200 6.80 -5.02 4.52
CA THR A 200 7.90 -5.07 5.50
C THR A 200 9.22 -5.48 4.84
N ALA A 201 9.18 -6.48 3.96
CA ALA A 201 10.35 -6.91 3.20
C ALA A 201 10.86 -5.82 2.23
N ASN A 202 9.97 -5.05 1.62
CA ASN A 202 10.31 -3.90 0.78
C ASN A 202 11.06 -2.81 1.56
N THR A 203 10.67 -2.56 2.81
CA THR A 203 11.37 -1.60 3.68
C THR A 203 12.80 -2.05 3.98
N SER A 204 12.99 -3.34 4.27
CA SER A 204 14.33 -3.91 4.47
C SER A 204 15.15 -3.87 3.18
N PHE A 205 14.54 -4.17 2.05
CA PHE A 205 15.22 -4.17 0.75
C PHE A 205 15.69 -2.77 0.33
N MET A 206 14.98 -1.71 0.73
CA MET A 206 15.46 -0.34 0.52
C MET A 206 16.76 -0.06 1.28
N ALA A 207 16.92 -0.59 2.50
CA ALA A 207 18.17 -0.49 3.24
C ALA A 207 19.29 -1.25 2.53
N ASP A 208 19.00 -2.47 2.06
CA ASP A 208 19.96 -3.28 1.30
C ASP A 208 20.45 -2.54 0.02
N ILE A 209 19.57 -1.78 -0.66
CA ILE A 209 19.94 -0.95 -1.83
C ILE A 209 20.88 0.20 -1.44
N VAL A 210 20.65 0.81 -0.28
CA VAL A 210 21.54 1.89 0.22
C VAL A 210 22.94 1.34 0.51
N ASP A 211 23.01 0.17 1.13
CA ASP A 211 24.29 -0.50 1.43
C ASP A 211 25.00 -0.93 0.14
N TYR A 212 24.28 -1.48 -0.83
CA TYR A 212 24.81 -1.78 -2.16
C TYR A 212 25.38 -0.53 -2.87
N GLU A 213 24.71 0.62 -2.76
CA GLU A 213 25.21 1.85 -3.37
C GLU A 213 26.49 2.34 -2.67
N LEU A 214 26.57 2.17 -1.34
CA LEU A 214 27.78 2.47 -0.57
C LEU A 214 28.95 1.61 -1.03
N ASP A 215 28.74 0.31 -1.17
CA ASP A 215 29.79 -0.63 -1.62
C ASP A 215 30.23 -0.29 -3.06
N ARG A 216 29.29 -0.04 -3.97
CA ARG A 216 29.56 0.27 -5.37
C ARG A 216 30.33 1.58 -5.58
N THR A 217 30.02 2.62 -4.81
CA THR A 217 30.51 3.99 -5.08
C THR A 217 31.40 4.55 -3.98
N GLY A 218 31.48 3.89 -2.82
CA GLY A 218 32.13 4.40 -1.61
C GLY A 218 31.43 5.61 -1.00
N LYS A 219 30.19 5.94 -1.46
CA LYS A 219 29.44 7.10 -0.99
C LYS A 219 28.18 6.66 -0.25
N TYR A 220 28.03 7.07 0.99
CA TYR A 220 26.81 6.85 1.75
C TYR A 220 25.77 7.92 1.42
N VAL A 221 24.79 7.55 0.57
CA VAL A 221 23.79 8.50 0.00
C VAL A 221 22.35 8.04 0.21
N PRO A 222 21.94 7.68 1.45
CA PRO A 222 20.60 7.16 1.72
C PRO A 222 19.50 8.13 1.32
N ALA A 223 19.72 9.43 1.50
CA ALA A 223 18.75 10.46 1.14
C ALA A 223 18.51 10.54 -0.37
N VAL A 224 19.53 10.27 -1.22
CA VAL A 224 19.40 10.27 -2.67
C VAL A 224 18.60 9.05 -3.12
N VAL A 225 18.93 7.86 -2.61
CA VAL A 225 18.24 6.60 -2.94
C VAL A 225 16.77 6.67 -2.53
N SER A 226 16.51 7.00 -1.26
CA SER A 226 15.13 7.10 -0.73
C SER A 226 14.35 8.24 -1.36
N GLY A 227 15.00 9.38 -1.64
CA GLY A 227 14.40 10.53 -2.32
C GLY A 227 14.01 10.22 -3.75
N THR A 228 14.85 9.48 -4.49
CA THR A 228 14.54 9.02 -5.86
C THR A 228 13.30 8.13 -5.85
N TYR A 229 13.25 7.15 -4.96
CA TYR A 229 12.08 6.29 -4.81
C TYR A 229 10.83 7.10 -4.45
N SER A 230 10.91 7.97 -3.44
CA SER A 230 9.76 8.76 -2.97
C SER A 230 9.22 9.70 -4.05
N PHE A 231 10.08 10.28 -4.86
CA PHE A 231 9.69 11.13 -5.98
C PHE A 231 8.90 10.32 -7.03
N LEU A 232 9.43 9.16 -7.43
CA LEU A 232 8.76 8.27 -8.37
C LEU A 232 7.45 7.70 -7.81
N ASP A 233 7.40 7.33 -6.53
CA ASP A 233 6.19 6.85 -5.85
C ASP A 233 5.05 7.89 -5.92
N LYS A 234 5.35 9.17 -5.75
CA LYS A 234 4.35 10.24 -5.84
C LYS A 234 3.80 10.43 -7.26
N ILE A 235 4.67 10.42 -8.26
CA ILE A 235 4.24 10.50 -9.65
C ILE A 235 3.35 9.31 -10.00
N ILE A 236 3.78 8.11 -9.66
CA ILE A 236 3.09 6.86 -9.97
C ILE A 236 1.76 6.77 -9.22
N SER A 237 1.71 7.17 -7.95
CA SER A 237 0.49 7.18 -7.15
C SER A 237 -0.61 8.07 -7.77
N SER A 238 -0.25 9.14 -8.46
CA SER A 238 -1.22 10.04 -9.11
C SER A 238 -2.02 9.35 -10.23
N PHE A 239 -1.44 8.35 -10.88
CA PHE A 239 -2.13 7.59 -11.94
C PHE A 239 -3.23 6.65 -11.39
N GLY A 240 -3.15 6.24 -10.13
CA GLY A 240 -4.16 5.35 -9.56
C GLY A 240 -5.57 5.94 -9.54
N ALA A 241 -5.69 7.22 -9.20
CA ALA A 241 -6.98 7.93 -9.25
C ALA A 241 -7.49 8.10 -10.69
N LEU A 242 -6.58 8.39 -11.64
CA LEU A 242 -6.91 8.51 -13.05
C LEU A 242 -7.44 7.18 -13.63
N ILE A 243 -6.75 6.07 -13.34
CA ILE A 243 -7.18 4.73 -13.77
C ILE A 243 -8.57 4.41 -13.21
N ALA A 244 -8.79 4.62 -11.91
CA ALA A 244 -10.08 4.34 -11.29
C ALA A 244 -11.21 5.16 -11.92
N SER A 245 -11.05 6.48 -12.04
CA SER A 245 -12.09 7.37 -12.60
C SER A 245 -12.37 7.09 -14.08
N THR A 246 -11.33 6.89 -14.88
CA THR A 246 -11.50 6.55 -16.30
C THR A 246 -12.20 5.20 -16.48
N SER A 247 -11.82 4.20 -15.70
CA SER A 247 -12.41 2.87 -15.75
C SER A 247 -13.91 2.90 -15.38
N VAL A 248 -14.27 3.69 -14.37
CA VAL A 248 -15.67 3.85 -13.96
C VAL A 248 -16.49 4.60 -15.02
N ALA A 249 -15.89 5.58 -15.68
CA ALA A 249 -16.54 6.28 -16.80
C ALA A 249 -16.82 5.34 -17.99
N LEU A 250 -15.94 4.36 -18.27
CA LEU A 250 -16.10 3.38 -19.35
C LEU A 250 -17.32 2.46 -19.16
N ILE A 251 -17.78 2.23 -17.93
CA ILE A 251 -18.97 1.42 -17.64
C ILE A 251 -20.26 2.25 -17.51
N GLY A 252 -20.21 3.54 -17.90
CA GLY A 252 -21.40 4.38 -18.03
C GLY A 252 -21.59 5.43 -16.93
N TYR A 253 -20.76 5.47 -15.89
CA TYR A 253 -20.81 6.49 -14.86
C TYR A 253 -20.03 7.75 -15.31
N THR A 254 -20.60 8.50 -16.24
CA THR A 254 -19.97 9.71 -16.81
C THR A 254 -20.44 10.99 -16.13
N SER A 255 -21.68 11.05 -15.68
CA SER A 255 -22.31 12.24 -15.06
C SER A 255 -22.61 12.06 -13.57
N THR A 256 -22.74 10.83 -13.11
CA THR A 256 -22.99 10.49 -11.70
C THR A 256 -21.95 9.51 -11.22
N MET A 257 -21.58 9.59 -9.93
CA MET A 257 -20.70 8.59 -9.32
C MET A 257 -21.51 7.37 -8.87
N PRO A 258 -20.94 6.15 -8.87
CA PRO A 258 -21.59 4.96 -8.32
C PRO A 258 -22.05 5.20 -6.88
N GLN A 259 -23.30 4.83 -6.60
CA GLN A 259 -23.91 4.96 -5.28
C GLN A 259 -24.21 3.57 -4.68
N PRO A 260 -24.18 3.45 -3.33
CA PRO A 260 -24.67 2.25 -2.68
C PRO A 260 -26.13 2.00 -3.05
N GLY A 261 -26.43 0.78 -3.51
CA GLY A 261 -27.80 0.39 -3.94
C GLY A 261 -28.06 0.50 -5.44
N ASP A 262 -27.08 0.97 -6.24
CA ASP A 262 -27.15 0.87 -7.70
C ASP A 262 -27.22 -0.60 -8.14
N GLU A 263 -27.74 -0.87 -9.34
CA GLU A 263 -27.79 -2.21 -9.89
C GLU A 263 -26.41 -2.80 -10.13
N CYS A 264 -26.20 -4.04 -9.65
CA CYS A 264 -24.96 -4.78 -9.88
C CYS A 264 -24.95 -5.33 -11.31
N THR A 265 -24.60 -4.50 -12.28
CA THR A 265 -24.42 -4.93 -13.67
C THR A 265 -23.15 -5.78 -13.83
N THR A 266 -23.10 -6.62 -14.88
CA THR A 266 -21.88 -7.38 -15.20
C THR A 266 -20.68 -6.48 -15.40
N GLY A 267 -20.86 -5.28 -15.96
CA GLY A 267 -19.79 -4.28 -16.11
C GLY A 267 -19.23 -3.82 -14.76
N VAL A 268 -20.11 -3.50 -13.81
CA VAL A 268 -19.73 -3.11 -12.44
C VAL A 268 -18.96 -4.25 -11.75
N LEU A 269 -19.47 -5.48 -11.84
CA LEU A 269 -18.86 -6.65 -11.21
C LEU A 269 -17.44 -6.91 -11.77
N VAL A 270 -17.32 -7.04 -13.10
CA VAL A 270 -16.05 -7.34 -13.76
C VAL A 270 -15.01 -6.24 -13.53
N LEU A 271 -15.43 -4.97 -13.66
CA LEU A 271 -14.53 -3.85 -13.45
C LEU A 271 -14.01 -3.80 -12.01
N THR A 272 -14.92 -3.91 -11.04
CA THR A 272 -14.56 -3.80 -9.62
C THR A 272 -13.63 -4.93 -9.19
N ILE A 273 -13.96 -6.18 -9.57
CA ILE A 273 -13.09 -7.34 -9.30
C ILE A 273 -11.76 -7.18 -10.05
N GLY A 274 -11.79 -6.71 -11.28
CA GLY A 274 -10.62 -6.45 -12.08
C GLY A 274 -9.67 -5.46 -11.42
N LEU A 275 -10.18 -4.31 -10.98
CA LEU A 275 -9.35 -3.28 -10.33
C LEU A 275 -8.93 -3.65 -8.90
N THR A 276 -9.74 -4.43 -8.18
CA THR A 276 -9.45 -4.81 -6.79
C THR A 276 -8.47 -5.98 -6.69
N TYR A 277 -8.54 -6.95 -7.62
CA TYR A 277 -7.76 -8.18 -7.55
C TYR A 277 -6.89 -8.43 -8.79
N ALA A 278 -7.43 -8.29 -10.02
CA ALA A 278 -6.66 -8.62 -11.21
C ALA A 278 -5.54 -7.59 -11.48
N LEU A 279 -5.80 -6.30 -11.28
CA LEU A 279 -4.77 -5.27 -11.42
C LEU A 279 -3.61 -5.44 -10.41
N PRO A 280 -3.85 -5.69 -9.10
CA PRO A 280 -2.79 -6.08 -8.18
C PRO A 280 -2.03 -7.34 -8.60
N MET A 281 -2.70 -8.34 -9.15
CA MET A 281 -2.02 -9.55 -9.63
C MET A 281 -1.03 -9.24 -10.76
N LEU A 282 -1.38 -8.35 -11.68
CA LEU A 282 -0.45 -7.86 -12.70
C LEU A 282 0.76 -7.16 -12.06
N GLY A 283 0.53 -6.33 -11.03
CA GLY A 283 1.59 -5.72 -10.24
C GLY A 283 2.51 -6.76 -9.59
N TRP A 284 1.96 -7.79 -8.98
CA TRP A 284 2.74 -8.87 -8.37
C TRP A 284 3.52 -9.69 -9.39
N ILE A 285 2.98 -9.92 -10.59
CA ILE A 285 3.72 -10.56 -11.68
C ILE A 285 4.91 -9.68 -12.10
N CYS A 286 4.70 -8.37 -12.26
CA CYS A 286 5.78 -7.42 -12.54
C CYS A 286 6.86 -7.45 -11.43
N THR A 287 6.44 -7.49 -10.17
CA THR A 287 7.36 -7.62 -9.03
C THR A 287 8.19 -8.90 -9.11
N LEU A 288 7.57 -10.05 -9.39
CA LEU A 288 8.29 -11.33 -9.54
C LEU A 288 9.30 -11.30 -10.71
N VAL A 289 8.90 -10.68 -11.82
CA VAL A 289 9.79 -10.50 -12.97
C VAL A 289 10.94 -9.56 -12.62
N ALA A 290 10.67 -8.41 -12.00
CA ALA A 290 11.70 -7.46 -11.61
C ALA A 290 12.70 -8.09 -10.62
N MET A 291 12.21 -8.82 -9.60
CA MET A 291 13.08 -9.49 -8.63
C MET A 291 13.92 -10.61 -9.25
N LYS A 292 13.48 -11.24 -10.34
CA LYS A 292 14.30 -12.23 -11.05
C LYS A 292 15.54 -11.61 -11.73
N PHE A 293 15.46 -10.35 -12.13
CA PHE A 293 16.58 -9.61 -12.73
C PHE A 293 17.43 -8.86 -11.68
N CYS A 294 16.99 -8.85 -10.45
CA CYS A 294 17.72 -8.26 -9.34
C CYS A 294 18.69 -9.30 -8.76
N HIS A 295 19.97 -8.99 -8.72
CA HIS A 295 21.03 -9.81 -8.12
C HIS A 295 21.53 -9.11 -6.85
N LEU A 296 20.74 -9.16 -5.79
CA LEU A 296 21.10 -8.63 -4.48
C LEU A 296 20.87 -9.74 -3.44
N ASN A 297 21.67 -10.80 -3.52
CA ASN A 297 21.59 -11.90 -2.56
C ASN A 297 22.39 -11.56 -1.30
N ARG A 298 21.98 -12.15 -0.17
CA ARG A 298 22.65 -11.97 1.10
C ARG A 298 24.12 -12.39 1.08
N GLU A 299 24.47 -13.34 0.23
CA GLU A 299 25.85 -13.83 0.04
C GLU A 299 26.73 -12.76 -0.60
N ASP A 300 26.18 -11.94 -1.49
CA ASP A 300 26.89 -10.85 -2.17
C ASP A 300 27.14 -9.64 -1.22
N MET A 301 26.39 -9.53 -0.12
CA MET A 301 26.53 -8.44 0.85
C MET A 301 27.43 -8.77 2.07
N VAL A 302 27.77 -10.05 2.26
CA VAL A 302 28.60 -10.51 3.38
C VAL A 302 30.05 -10.76 2.93
N ALA A 303 30.31 -10.76 1.63
CA ALA A 303 31.64 -10.90 1.02
C ALA A 303 32.34 -9.54 0.92
#